data_6c6a8668fc42f2fbbff5a6c4a843da03
#
_entry.id   6c6a8668fc42f2fbbff5a6c4a843da03
#
_cell.length_a   1.000
_cell.length_b   1.000
_cell.length_c   1.000
_cell.angle_alpha   90.00
_cell.angle_beta   90.00
_cell.angle_gamma   90.00
#
_symmetry.space_group_name_H-M   'P 1'
#
loop_
_entity.id
_entity.type
_entity.pdbx_description
1 polymer ?
#
loop_
_entity_poly.entity_id
_entity_poly.type
_entity_poly.pdbx_seq_one_letter_code
_entity_poly.pdbx_strand_id
1 'polypeptide(L)'
;YIEQGVDNLHEEAGAQLLAAHFPPLVVDCVRLHVAAKRYLCATDAAYFAKLSPPSVATLALQGGPMTAAEAAAFEREAHFCEAVRVRRWDDAAKVPGTETPDFAHYAPALRRVHEAHLTPR
;
A
#
# COMPACT_ATOMS: atom_id res chain seq x y z
N TYR A 1 -5.15 13.77 -7.57
CA TYR A 1 -4.51 13.39 -8.83
C TYR A 1 -5.25 12.27 -9.49
N ILE A 2 -5.58 12.47 -10.75
CA ILE A 2 -6.37 11.52 -11.50
C ILE A 2 -5.59 10.90 -12.67
N GLU A 3 -4.40 11.39 -12.95
CA GLU A 3 -3.55 10.84 -14.00
C GLU A 3 -2.70 9.71 -13.45
N GLN A 4 -2.69 8.58 -14.16
CA GLN A 4 -2.02 7.36 -13.74
C GLN A 4 -0.54 7.57 -13.43
N GLY A 5 0.17 8.29 -14.29
CA GLY A 5 1.59 8.55 -14.11
C GLY A 5 1.89 9.38 -12.85
N VAL A 6 0.97 10.30 -12.50
CA VAL A 6 1.11 11.13 -11.30
C VAL A 6 0.96 10.29 -10.04
N ASP A 7 -0.02 9.38 -10.00
CA ASP A 7 -0.21 8.47 -8.87
C ASP A 7 1.02 7.61 -8.64
N ASN A 8 1.57 7.02 -9.72
CA ASN A 8 2.77 6.18 -9.61
C ASN A 8 3.98 6.98 -9.13
N LEU A 9 4.13 8.22 -9.58
CA LEU A 9 5.22 9.09 -9.13
C LEU A 9 5.09 9.45 -7.65
N HIS A 10 3.87 9.63 -7.14
CA HIS A 10 3.64 9.87 -5.71
C HIS A 10 4.06 8.68 -4.86
N GLU A 11 3.73 7.47 -5.28
CA GLU A 11 4.13 6.25 -4.58
C GLU A 11 5.66 6.13 -4.52
N GLU A 12 6.34 6.33 -5.63
CA GLU A 12 7.80 6.27 -5.70
C GLU A 12 8.45 7.38 -4.89
N ALA A 13 7.94 8.61 -4.99
CA ALA A 13 8.47 9.74 -4.23
C ALA A 13 8.33 9.51 -2.73
N GLY A 14 7.19 9.00 -2.28
CA GLY A 14 6.97 8.65 -0.89
C GLY A 14 7.92 7.59 -0.40
N ALA A 15 8.14 6.54 -1.20
CA ALA A 15 9.06 5.46 -0.86
C ALA A 15 10.50 5.97 -0.76
N GLN A 16 10.93 6.81 -1.70
CA GLN A 16 12.27 7.38 -1.68
C GLN A 16 12.50 8.25 -0.44
N LEU A 17 11.51 9.04 -0.07
CA LEU A 17 11.60 9.88 1.12
C LEU A 17 11.73 9.03 2.39
N LEU A 18 10.98 7.94 2.48
CA LEU A 18 10.99 7.06 3.64
C LEU A 18 12.23 6.17 3.70
N ALA A 19 12.84 5.86 2.56
CA ALA A 19 13.98 4.94 2.48
C ALA A 19 15.16 5.37 3.34
N ALA A 20 15.33 6.68 3.55
CA ALA A 20 16.42 7.21 4.37
C ALA A 20 16.16 6.99 5.87
N HIS A 21 14.92 6.76 6.28
CA HIS A 21 14.52 6.78 7.69
C HIS A 21 13.90 5.49 8.22
N PHE A 22 13.44 4.61 7.33
CA PHE A 22 12.71 3.41 7.72
C PHE A 22 13.26 2.18 7.02
N PRO A 23 13.04 0.98 7.60
CA PRO A 23 13.52 -0.26 6.99
C PRO A 23 12.79 -0.59 5.67
N PRO A 24 13.40 -1.44 4.83
CA PRO A 24 12.83 -1.82 3.52
C PRO A 24 11.40 -2.31 3.57
N LEU A 25 11.00 -3.01 4.64
CA LEU A 25 9.62 -3.48 4.80
C LEU A 25 8.62 -2.31 4.73
N VAL A 26 8.89 -1.23 5.46
CA VAL A 26 8.01 -0.05 5.48
C VAL A 26 8.00 0.63 4.12
N VAL A 27 9.18 0.79 3.53
CA VAL A 27 9.33 1.43 2.22
C VAL A 27 8.56 0.63 1.15
N ASP A 28 8.69 -0.69 1.16
CA ASP A 28 8.00 -1.54 0.18
C ASP A 28 6.49 -1.51 0.35
N CYS A 29 5.98 -1.46 1.58
CA CYS A 29 4.54 -1.34 1.81
C CYS A 29 3.97 -0.06 1.19
N VAL A 30 4.73 1.04 1.20
CA VAL A 30 4.34 2.29 0.53
C VAL A 30 4.48 2.15 -0.99
N ARG A 31 5.62 1.69 -1.44
CA ARG A 31 5.92 1.55 -2.87
C ARG A 31 4.95 0.61 -3.59
N LEU A 32 4.54 -0.46 -2.93
CA LEU A 32 3.70 -1.50 -3.50
C LEU A 32 2.21 -1.32 -3.22
N HIS A 33 1.81 -0.18 -2.67
CA HIS A 33 0.43 0.02 -2.22
C HIS A 33 -0.60 -0.06 -3.36
N VAL A 34 -0.32 0.60 -4.49
CA VAL A 34 -1.18 0.53 -5.68
C VAL A 34 -1.11 -0.85 -6.32
N ALA A 35 0.08 -1.44 -6.39
CA ALA A 35 0.25 -2.78 -6.93
C ALA A 35 -0.55 -3.82 -6.13
N ALA A 36 -0.57 -3.71 -4.81
CA ALA A 36 -1.35 -4.59 -3.95
C ALA A 36 -2.85 -4.50 -4.24
N LYS A 37 -3.37 -3.29 -4.47
CA LYS A 37 -4.76 -3.09 -4.88
C LYS A 37 -5.05 -3.79 -6.20
N ARG A 38 -4.20 -3.59 -7.20
CA ARG A 38 -4.35 -4.21 -8.51
C ARG A 38 -4.30 -5.74 -8.43
N TYR A 39 -3.42 -6.26 -7.59
CA TYR A 39 -3.29 -7.69 -7.35
C TYR A 39 -4.55 -8.27 -6.73
N LEU A 40 -5.06 -7.64 -5.67
CA LEU A 40 -6.27 -8.10 -4.99
C LEU A 40 -7.49 -8.04 -5.90
N CYS A 41 -7.60 -7.03 -6.74
CA CYS A 41 -8.69 -6.94 -7.71
C CYS A 41 -8.64 -8.08 -8.74
N ALA A 42 -7.45 -8.60 -9.04
CA ALA A 42 -7.29 -9.70 -9.98
C ALA A 42 -7.51 -11.07 -9.35
N THR A 43 -7.23 -11.22 -8.05
CA THR A 43 -7.17 -12.53 -7.39
C THR A 43 -8.27 -12.76 -6.36
N ASP A 44 -8.98 -11.71 -5.94
CA ASP A 44 -10.00 -11.80 -4.88
C ASP A 44 -11.25 -11.05 -5.32
N ALA A 45 -12.23 -11.78 -5.85
CA ALA A 45 -13.47 -11.19 -6.33
C ALA A 45 -14.26 -10.50 -5.21
N ALA A 46 -14.20 -11.02 -3.99
CA ALA A 46 -14.87 -10.41 -2.85
C ALA A 46 -14.25 -9.06 -2.50
N TYR A 47 -12.93 -8.93 -2.62
CA TYR A 47 -12.24 -7.67 -2.42
C TYR A 47 -12.71 -6.63 -3.45
N PHE A 48 -12.73 -6.99 -4.73
CA PHE A 48 -13.16 -6.09 -5.80
C PHE A 48 -14.61 -5.63 -5.58
N ALA A 49 -15.48 -6.55 -5.19
CA ALA A 49 -16.91 -6.25 -4.97
C ALA A 49 -17.14 -5.23 -3.85
N LYS A 50 -16.22 -5.14 -2.89
CA LYS A 50 -16.33 -4.23 -1.75
C LYS A 50 -15.62 -2.90 -1.94
N LEU A 51 -14.95 -2.69 -3.07
CA LEU A 51 -14.27 -1.43 -3.34
C LEU A 51 -15.26 -0.29 -3.44
N SER A 52 -14.89 0.86 -2.88
CA SER A 52 -15.68 2.08 -3.00
C SER A 52 -15.68 2.57 -4.45
N PRO A 53 -16.71 3.33 -4.88
CA PRO A 53 -16.73 3.90 -6.23
C PRO A 53 -15.50 4.72 -6.60
N PRO A 54 -14.96 5.59 -5.70
CA PRO A 54 -13.71 6.30 -6.02
C PRO A 54 -12.53 5.34 -6.25
N SER A 55 -12.42 4.26 -5.47
CA SER A 55 -11.35 3.28 -5.63
C SER A 55 -11.46 2.54 -6.96
N VAL A 56 -12.67 2.21 -7.40
CA VAL A 56 -12.89 1.58 -8.70
C VAL A 56 -12.49 2.52 -9.83
N ALA A 57 -12.84 3.80 -9.71
CA ALA A 57 -12.49 4.80 -10.72
C ALA A 57 -10.97 4.97 -10.83
N THR A 58 -10.27 5.07 -9.69
CA THR A 58 -8.81 5.21 -9.70
C THR A 58 -8.11 3.94 -10.17
N LEU A 59 -8.70 2.77 -9.92
CA LEU A 59 -8.15 1.49 -10.42
C LEU A 59 -7.98 1.52 -11.95
N ALA A 60 -8.98 2.01 -12.67
CA ALA A 60 -8.91 2.11 -14.13
C ALA A 60 -7.75 2.99 -14.56
N LEU A 61 -7.51 4.11 -13.86
CA LEU A 61 -6.41 5.01 -14.13
C LEU A 61 -5.05 4.41 -13.76
N GLN A 62 -5.03 3.49 -12.83
CA GLN A 62 -3.81 2.83 -12.33
C GLN A 62 -3.43 1.59 -13.15
N GLY A 63 -4.20 1.25 -14.16
CA GLY A 63 -3.91 0.12 -15.04
C GLY A 63 -4.86 -1.06 -14.93
N GLY A 64 -5.89 -0.96 -14.09
CA GLY A 64 -6.87 -2.03 -13.87
C GLY A 64 -6.31 -3.20 -13.06
N PRO A 65 -7.07 -4.29 -12.94
CA PRO A 65 -6.57 -5.50 -12.28
C PRO A 65 -5.31 -6.04 -12.96
N MET A 66 -4.42 -6.65 -12.20
CA MET A 66 -3.19 -7.23 -12.76
C MET A 66 -3.50 -8.35 -13.76
N THR A 67 -2.64 -8.46 -14.76
CA THR A 67 -2.62 -9.65 -15.61
C THR A 67 -2.01 -10.82 -14.82
N ALA A 68 -2.15 -12.05 -15.34
CA ALA A 68 -1.55 -13.23 -14.69
C ALA A 68 -0.03 -13.09 -14.58
N ALA A 69 0.63 -12.52 -15.59
CA ALA A 69 2.07 -12.30 -15.56
C ALA A 69 2.47 -11.27 -14.51
N GLU A 70 1.72 -10.18 -14.40
CA GLU A 70 1.97 -9.16 -13.38
C GLU A 70 1.77 -9.72 -11.97
N ALA A 71 0.71 -10.51 -11.77
CA ALA A 71 0.43 -11.13 -10.48
C ALA A 71 1.56 -12.08 -10.07
N ALA A 72 2.06 -12.89 -11.00
CA ALA A 72 3.17 -13.81 -10.73
C ALA A 72 4.45 -13.05 -10.36
N ALA A 73 4.72 -11.94 -11.03
CA ALA A 73 5.89 -11.12 -10.72
C ALA A 73 5.75 -10.46 -9.34
N PHE A 74 4.55 -9.98 -9.02
CA PHE A 74 4.28 -9.33 -7.73
C PHE A 74 4.45 -10.32 -6.57
N GLU A 75 4.04 -11.56 -6.74
CA GLU A 75 4.18 -12.61 -5.72
C GLU A 75 5.64 -12.93 -5.38
N ARG A 76 6.58 -12.51 -6.22
CA ARG A 76 8.02 -12.69 -5.97
C ARG A 76 8.64 -11.55 -5.18
N GLU A 77 7.90 -10.49 -4.92
CA GLU A 77 8.40 -9.37 -4.12
C GLU A 77 8.69 -9.84 -2.68
N ALA A 78 9.81 -9.37 -2.12
CA ALA A 78 10.23 -9.80 -0.78
C ALA A 78 9.19 -9.51 0.29
N HIS A 79 8.46 -8.40 0.15
CA HIS A 79 7.45 -7.98 1.12
C HIS A 79 6.03 -8.05 0.55
N PHE A 80 5.79 -9.01 -0.35
CA PHE A 80 4.50 -9.22 -0.98
C PHE A 80 3.37 -9.43 0.05
N CYS A 81 3.57 -10.35 1.00
CA CYS A 81 2.53 -10.66 2.00
C CYS A 81 2.20 -9.45 2.86
N GLU A 82 3.20 -8.72 3.27
CA GLU A 82 3.04 -7.54 4.12
C GLU A 82 2.36 -6.40 3.35
N ALA A 83 2.72 -6.19 2.10
CA ALA A 83 2.10 -5.16 1.26
C ALA A 83 0.62 -5.44 1.04
N VAL A 84 0.26 -6.70 0.78
CA VAL A 84 -1.14 -7.11 0.62
C VAL A 84 -1.91 -6.91 1.94
N ARG A 85 -1.32 -7.30 3.06
CA ARG A 85 -1.94 -7.16 4.37
C ARG A 85 -2.20 -5.70 4.73
N VAL A 86 -1.22 -4.84 4.51
CA VAL A 86 -1.36 -3.39 4.76
C VAL A 86 -2.45 -2.81 3.87
N ARG A 87 -2.53 -3.23 2.61
CA ARG A 87 -3.60 -2.76 1.72
C ARG A 87 -4.98 -3.16 2.24
N ARG A 88 -5.13 -4.40 2.70
CA ARG A 88 -6.41 -4.86 3.26
C ARG A 88 -6.79 -4.05 4.50
N TRP A 89 -5.84 -3.75 5.38
CA TRP A 89 -6.07 -2.93 6.55
C TRP A 89 -6.50 -1.51 6.18
N ASP A 90 -5.85 -0.92 5.19
CA ASP A 90 -6.18 0.43 4.72
C ASP A 90 -7.62 0.49 4.21
N ASP A 91 -8.03 -0.47 3.40
CA ASP A 91 -9.38 -0.53 2.88
C ASP A 91 -10.42 -0.78 3.98
N ALA A 92 -10.10 -1.62 4.95
CA ALA A 92 -10.98 -1.87 6.09
C ALA A 92 -11.16 -0.61 6.95
N ALA A 93 -10.11 0.19 7.10
CA ALA A 93 -10.16 1.43 7.88
C ALA A 93 -11.03 2.51 7.22
N LYS A 94 -11.34 2.38 5.95
CA LYS A 94 -12.18 3.33 5.22
C LYS A 94 -13.68 3.07 5.36
N VAL A 95 -14.07 2.06 6.14
CA VAL A 95 -15.49 1.75 6.36
C VAL A 95 -16.14 2.91 7.12
N PRO A 96 -17.27 3.47 6.61
CA PRO A 96 -17.95 4.57 7.28
C PRO A 96 -18.35 4.22 8.71
N GLY A 97 -18.13 5.14 9.63
CA GLY A 97 -18.47 4.95 11.04
C GLY A 97 -17.42 4.21 11.85
N THR A 98 -16.35 3.73 11.23
CA THR A 98 -15.25 3.10 11.94
C THR A 98 -14.42 4.17 12.67
N GLU A 99 -14.27 4.01 13.98
CA GLU A 99 -13.40 4.89 14.75
C GLU A 99 -11.96 4.37 14.66
N THR A 100 -11.03 5.29 14.37
CA THR A 100 -9.61 4.96 14.38
C THR A 100 -8.89 5.91 15.33
N PRO A 101 -7.85 5.43 16.05
CA PRO A 101 -7.02 6.34 16.85
C PRO A 101 -6.38 7.40 15.96
N ASP A 102 -6.10 8.56 16.54
CA ASP A 102 -5.42 9.63 15.81
C ASP A 102 -3.92 9.30 15.64
N PHE A 103 -3.22 10.19 14.92
CA PHE A 103 -1.79 10.00 14.65
C PHE A 103 -0.98 9.90 15.95
N ALA A 104 -1.35 10.67 16.98
CA ALA A 104 -0.61 10.67 18.25
C ALA A 104 -0.56 9.28 18.88
N HIS A 105 -1.61 8.47 18.68
CA HIS A 105 -1.65 7.09 19.18
C HIS A 105 -0.53 6.23 18.58
N TYR A 106 -0.22 6.46 17.29
CA TYR A 106 0.76 5.66 16.54
C TYR A 106 2.18 6.23 16.59
N ALA A 107 2.35 7.48 17.00
CA ALA A 107 3.65 8.16 16.98
C ALA A 107 4.75 7.38 17.74
N PRO A 108 4.48 6.79 18.93
CA PRO A 108 5.50 6.00 19.62
C PRO A 108 5.96 4.78 18.82
N ALA A 109 5.04 4.10 18.12
CA ALA A 109 5.38 2.94 17.29
C ALA A 109 6.25 3.36 16.10
N LEU A 110 5.90 4.45 15.43
CA LEU A 110 6.69 4.99 14.32
C LEU A 110 8.09 5.39 14.78
N ARG A 111 8.19 6.00 15.95
CA ARG A 111 9.46 6.39 16.53
C ARG A 111 10.34 5.18 16.81
N ARG A 112 9.78 4.11 17.38
CA ARG A 112 10.51 2.88 17.65
C ARG A 112 11.06 2.25 16.36
N VAL A 113 10.26 2.21 15.29
CA VAL A 113 10.69 1.66 14.00
C VAL A 113 11.83 2.50 13.42
N HIS A 114 11.70 3.82 13.46
CA HIS A 114 12.72 4.73 12.96
C HIS A 114 14.03 4.58 13.73
N GLU A 115 13.98 4.56 15.06
CA GLU A 115 15.16 4.41 15.91
C GLU A 115 15.85 3.06 15.68
N ALA A 116 15.09 1.99 15.55
CA ALA A 116 15.63 0.67 15.27
C ALA A 116 16.38 0.63 13.93
N HIS A 117 15.87 1.35 12.93
CA HIS A 117 16.51 1.44 11.62
C HIS A 117 17.84 2.20 11.68
N LEU A 118 17.92 3.24 12.51
CA LEU A 118 19.12 4.06 12.65
C LEU A 118 20.20 3.43 13.52
N THR A 119 19.83 2.46 14.37
CA THR A 119 20.77 1.81 15.28
C THR A 119 21.57 0.74 14.53
N PRO A 120 22.91 0.84 14.49
CA PRO A 120 23.74 -0.19 13.84
C PRO A 120 23.62 -1.51 14.59
N ARG A 121 23.67 -2.59 13.83
CA ARG A 121 23.67 -3.92 14.39
C ARG A 121 25.07 -4.50 14.47
#